data_6d4992ebc1fa9154ad664d9ec454f50b
#
_entry.id   6d4992ebc1fa9154ad664d9ec454f50b
#
_cell.length_a   1.000
_cell.length_b   1.000
_cell.length_c   1.000
_cell.angle_alpha   90.00
_cell.angle_beta   90.00
_cell.angle_gamma   90.00
#
_symmetry.space_group_name_H-M   'P 1'
#
loop_
_entity.id
_entity.type
_entity.pdbx_description
1 polymer ?
#
loop_
_entity_poly.entity_id
_entity_poly.type
_entity_poly.pdbx_seq_one_letter_code
_entity_poly.pdbx_strand_id
1 'polypeptide(L)'
;MKGFDSNYKNLTDYILKITKQIWEGKDVESISKYYSENIPVRSPFGITYGFKPVIDATYKTLDEFPDRQLLGEDVIWSGNDDEGYHSSHRILSKATHLNDGYYGKKTGNKIVYRVIADCACKNNQVYDEWIVRDQGAMVRQLGYTPEQFARHLIDKEGGVSKAIKVFNRSSDKKSDYTPVKVNEVSSGYIYSNILKKIFNNDYHFEDYDRAASLFWPSNKVGNLSLIHI
;
A
#
# COMPACT_ATOMS: atom_id res chain seq x y z
N MET A 1 19.39 -12.80 7.27
CA MET A 1 18.84 -12.52 5.91
C MET A 1 20.00 -12.35 4.95
N LYS A 2 20.16 -13.32 4.04
CA LYS A 2 21.24 -13.32 3.05
C LYS A 2 21.08 -12.13 2.10
N GLY A 3 22.20 -11.44 1.83
CA GLY A 3 22.22 -10.28 0.93
C GLY A 3 21.68 -8.95 1.53
N PHE A 4 21.25 -8.95 2.79
CA PHE A 4 20.89 -7.73 3.50
C PHE A 4 22.06 -7.22 4.35
N ASP A 5 22.10 -5.91 4.60
CA ASP A 5 23.07 -5.30 5.50
C ASP A 5 22.97 -5.92 6.89
N SER A 6 24.11 -6.19 7.53
CA SER A 6 24.19 -6.88 8.82
C SER A 6 23.59 -6.10 10.00
N ASN A 7 23.29 -4.81 9.81
CA ASN A 7 22.65 -3.94 10.81
C ASN A 7 21.14 -4.18 10.94
N TYR A 8 20.53 -5.01 10.07
CA TYR A 8 19.13 -5.40 10.15
C TYR A 8 18.98 -6.75 10.85
N LYS A 9 18.21 -6.77 11.94
CA LYS A 9 17.98 -7.98 12.75
C LYS A 9 17.08 -9.00 12.05
N ASN A 10 16.09 -8.52 11.33
CA ASN A 10 15.10 -9.30 10.58
C ASN A 10 14.39 -8.38 9.58
N LEU A 11 13.43 -8.93 8.81
CA LEU A 11 12.71 -8.17 7.79
C LEU A 11 11.88 -7.03 8.41
N THR A 12 11.25 -7.23 9.55
CA THR A 12 10.52 -6.16 10.26
C THR A 12 11.44 -4.97 10.56
N ASP A 13 12.63 -5.24 11.11
CA ASP A 13 13.63 -4.20 11.42
C ASP A 13 14.10 -3.47 10.15
N TYR A 14 14.31 -4.21 9.04
CA TYR A 14 14.63 -3.64 7.74
C TYR A 14 13.54 -2.69 7.26
N ILE A 15 12.28 -3.15 7.16
CA ILE A 15 11.15 -2.36 6.68
C ILE A 15 10.94 -1.10 7.52
N LEU A 16 10.96 -1.22 8.85
CA LEU A 16 10.77 -0.08 9.74
C LEU A 16 11.90 0.95 9.63
N LYS A 17 13.16 0.50 9.54
CA LYS A 17 14.31 1.39 9.44
C LYS A 17 14.37 2.12 8.11
N ILE A 18 14.15 1.44 6.98
CA ILE A 18 14.14 2.12 5.68
C ILE A 18 12.96 3.10 5.57
N THR A 19 11.78 2.71 6.07
CA THR A 19 10.62 3.62 6.13
C THR A 19 10.93 4.87 6.94
N LYS A 20 11.51 4.69 8.13
CA LYS A 20 11.90 5.82 8.98
C LYS A 20 12.95 6.72 8.31
N GLN A 21 13.98 6.14 7.72
CA GLN A 21 15.04 6.90 7.05
C GLN A 21 14.48 7.73 5.89
N ILE A 22 13.76 7.10 4.99
CA ILE A 22 13.29 7.72 3.75
C ILE A 22 12.24 8.81 4.04
N TRP A 23 11.19 8.46 4.79
CA TRP A 23 10.00 9.31 4.88
C TRP A 23 9.92 10.17 6.13
N GLU A 24 10.39 9.70 7.28
CA GLU A 24 10.43 10.52 8.50
C GLU A 24 11.72 11.33 8.57
N GLY A 25 12.85 10.71 8.24
CA GLY A 25 14.15 11.39 8.13
C GLY A 25 14.27 12.27 6.90
N LYS A 26 13.33 12.16 5.95
CA LYS A 26 13.30 12.88 4.67
C LYS A 26 14.55 12.67 3.80
N ASP A 27 15.22 11.53 3.99
CA ASP A 27 16.34 11.08 3.16
C ASP A 27 15.77 10.39 1.89
N VAL A 28 15.08 11.21 1.06
CA VAL A 28 14.30 10.73 -0.10
C VAL A 28 15.21 10.08 -1.14
N GLU A 29 16.43 10.59 -1.31
CA GLU A 29 17.39 10.03 -2.28
C GLU A 29 17.81 8.60 -1.95
N SER A 30 17.71 8.19 -0.67
CA SER A 30 18.00 6.82 -0.27
C SER A 30 17.00 5.79 -0.83
N ILE A 31 15.87 6.21 -1.40
CA ILE A 31 15.00 5.34 -2.20
C ILE A 31 15.81 4.62 -3.28
N SER A 32 16.74 5.30 -3.94
CA SER A 32 17.62 4.71 -4.97
C SER A 32 18.49 3.56 -4.44
N LYS A 33 18.79 3.53 -3.15
CA LYS A 33 19.53 2.46 -2.50
C LYS A 33 18.65 1.24 -2.21
N TYR A 34 17.42 1.49 -1.75
CA TYR A 34 16.54 0.45 -1.23
C TYR A 34 15.53 -0.10 -2.24
N TYR A 35 15.30 0.60 -3.34
CA TYR A 35 14.38 0.18 -4.39
C TYR A 35 15.17 -0.30 -5.62
N SER A 36 14.76 -1.40 -6.22
CA SER A 36 15.38 -1.86 -7.45
C SER A 36 15.14 -0.87 -8.60
N GLU A 37 16.08 -0.84 -9.56
CA GLU A 37 16.08 0.14 -10.65
C GLU A 37 14.75 0.19 -11.42
N ASN A 38 14.16 -0.97 -11.70
CA ASN A 38 12.93 -1.10 -12.49
C ASN A 38 11.73 -1.56 -11.66
N ILE A 39 11.73 -1.29 -10.36
CA ILE A 39 10.65 -1.72 -9.48
C ILE A 39 9.27 -1.31 -10.01
N PRO A 40 8.30 -2.23 -10.10
CA PRO A 40 6.91 -1.89 -10.26
C PRO A 40 6.30 -1.49 -8.91
N VAL A 41 5.82 -0.24 -8.81
CA VAL A 41 5.03 0.23 -7.67
C VAL A 41 3.58 0.35 -8.11
N ARG A 42 2.74 -0.47 -7.54
CA ARG A 42 1.32 -0.57 -7.88
C ARG A 42 0.47 0.16 -6.85
N SER A 43 -0.50 0.90 -7.35
CA SER A 43 -1.48 1.59 -6.52
C SER A 43 -2.85 1.54 -7.21
N PRO A 44 -3.94 1.93 -6.54
CA PRO A 44 -5.25 2.09 -7.20
C PRO A 44 -5.25 3.04 -8.40
N PHE A 45 -4.22 3.87 -8.55
CA PHE A 45 -4.08 4.82 -9.67
C PHE A 45 -3.31 4.27 -10.87
N GLY A 46 -2.74 3.07 -10.75
CA GLY A 46 -1.96 2.44 -11.81
C GLY A 46 -0.60 1.96 -11.34
N ILE A 47 0.27 1.66 -12.29
CA ILE A 47 1.60 1.11 -12.06
C ILE A 47 2.66 2.15 -12.44
N THR A 48 3.58 2.40 -11.54
CA THR A 48 4.77 3.24 -11.77
C THR A 48 6.00 2.33 -11.83
N TYR A 49 6.85 2.48 -12.82
CA TYR A 49 8.06 1.69 -12.98
C TYR A 49 9.30 2.50 -12.63
N GLY A 50 10.17 1.91 -11.81
CA GLY A 50 11.45 2.45 -11.41
C GLY A 50 11.40 3.37 -10.18
N PHE A 51 12.54 3.49 -9.50
CA PHE A 51 12.65 4.27 -8.28
C PHE A 51 12.62 5.81 -8.50
N LYS A 52 13.06 6.31 -9.65
CA LYS A 52 13.07 7.75 -9.94
C LYS A 52 11.69 8.41 -9.86
N PRO A 53 10.64 7.88 -10.51
CA PRO A 53 9.29 8.41 -10.34
C PRO A 53 8.76 8.31 -8.89
N VAL A 54 9.24 7.34 -8.11
CA VAL A 54 8.89 7.23 -6.68
C VAL A 54 9.51 8.38 -5.88
N ILE A 55 10.77 8.73 -6.15
CA ILE A 55 11.46 9.90 -5.58
C ILE A 55 10.67 11.17 -5.91
N ASP A 56 10.36 11.40 -7.19
CA ASP A 56 9.62 12.58 -7.64
C ASP A 56 8.23 12.69 -6.97
N ALA A 57 7.50 11.57 -6.87
CA ALA A 57 6.21 11.53 -6.21
C ALA A 57 6.32 11.78 -4.70
N THR A 58 7.40 11.32 -4.08
CA THR A 58 7.67 11.56 -2.66
C THR A 58 7.94 13.04 -2.39
N TYR A 59 8.77 13.70 -3.20
CA TYR A 59 8.98 15.14 -3.08
C TYR A 59 7.71 15.95 -3.27
N LYS A 60 6.90 15.65 -4.29
CA LYS A 60 5.58 16.30 -4.49
C LYS A 60 4.66 16.14 -3.28
N THR A 61 4.67 14.97 -2.67
CA THR A 61 3.86 14.73 -1.46
C THR A 61 4.40 15.51 -0.26
N LEU A 62 5.73 15.60 -0.10
CA LEU A 62 6.35 16.36 0.97
C LEU A 62 6.22 17.88 0.77
N ASP A 63 6.13 18.34 -0.47
CA ASP A 63 5.83 19.74 -0.76
C ASP A 63 4.39 20.09 -0.32
N GLU A 64 3.40 19.27 -0.69
CA GLU A 64 2.01 19.49 -0.32
C GLU A 64 1.75 19.29 1.19
N PHE A 65 2.45 18.31 1.82
CA PHE A 65 2.33 17.92 3.23
C PHE A 65 3.71 17.90 3.92
N PRO A 66 4.33 19.05 4.18
CA PRO A 66 5.71 19.11 4.66
C PRO A 66 5.94 18.54 6.06
N ASP A 67 4.88 18.46 6.87
CA ASP A 67 4.89 17.90 8.24
C ASP A 67 4.46 16.43 8.30
N ARG A 68 4.33 15.75 7.14
CA ARG A 68 3.87 14.37 7.07
C ARG A 68 4.74 13.43 7.90
N GLN A 69 4.05 12.58 8.67
CA GLN A 69 4.63 11.50 9.47
C GLN A 69 4.08 10.15 8.99
N LEU A 70 4.93 9.12 9.00
CA LEU A 70 4.60 7.73 8.73
C LEU A 70 4.96 6.87 9.95
N LEU A 71 3.98 6.57 10.76
CA LEU A 71 4.14 5.79 11.98
C LEU A 71 3.84 4.31 11.67
N GLY A 72 4.85 3.45 11.69
CA GLY A 72 4.66 2.00 11.54
C GLY A 72 3.85 1.45 12.70
N GLU A 73 2.70 0.84 12.40
CA GLU A 73 1.84 0.18 13.39
C GLU A 73 2.18 -1.30 13.51
N ASP A 74 2.40 -1.97 12.37
CA ASP A 74 2.64 -3.41 12.33
C ASP A 74 3.31 -3.82 11.02
N VAL A 75 4.16 -4.86 11.08
CA VAL A 75 4.78 -5.49 9.91
C VAL A 75 4.64 -7.00 10.04
N ILE A 76 3.81 -7.60 9.21
CA ILE A 76 3.78 -9.05 9.04
C ILE A 76 4.63 -9.43 7.83
N TRP A 77 5.23 -10.61 7.87
CA TRP A 77 6.10 -11.05 6.79
C TRP A 77 6.20 -12.56 6.66
N SER A 78 6.66 -13.02 5.50
CA SER A 78 6.94 -14.41 5.17
C SER A 78 8.12 -14.50 4.23
N GLY A 79 8.60 -15.71 3.98
CA GLY A 79 9.69 -15.98 3.04
C GLY A 79 10.96 -16.43 3.71
N ASN A 80 12.01 -16.61 2.91
CA ASN A 80 13.31 -17.11 3.32
C ASN A 80 14.43 -16.55 2.42
N ASP A 81 15.68 -16.92 2.73
CA ASP A 81 16.86 -16.42 2.01
C ASP A 81 16.93 -16.85 0.54
N ASP A 82 16.33 -17.96 0.16
CA ASP A 82 16.42 -18.50 -1.18
C ASP A 82 15.34 -17.91 -2.11
N GLU A 83 14.11 -17.81 -1.63
CA GLU A 83 12.96 -17.31 -2.39
C GLU A 83 12.83 -15.79 -2.31
N GLY A 84 13.37 -15.18 -1.26
CA GLY A 84 13.16 -13.78 -0.90
C GLY A 84 12.07 -13.64 0.16
N TYR A 85 11.72 -12.41 0.47
CA TYR A 85 10.83 -12.05 1.56
C TYR A 85 9.67 -11.21 1.06
N HIS A 86 8.50 -11.40 1.67
CA HIS A 86 7.32 -10.59 1.45
C HIS A 86 6.90 -9.97 2.79
N SER A 87 6.59 -8.68 2.79
CA SER A 87 6.07 -7.97 3.96
C SER A 87 4.79 -7.24 3.63
N SER A 88 3.92 -7.12 4.63
CA SER A 88 2.79 -6.19 4.61
C SER A 88 2.96 -5.24 5.79
N HIS A 89 3.11 -3.96 5.50
CA HIS A 89 3.38 -2.91 6.48
C HIS A 89 2.16 -2.01 6.62
N ARG A 90 1.53 -2.04 7.80
CA ARG A 90 0.46 -1.14 8.18
C ARG A 90 1.03 0.12 8.78
N ILE A 91 0.67 1.27 8.21
CA ILE A 91 1.22 2.59 8.55
C ILE A 91 0.09 3.53 8.90
N LEU A 92 0.22 4.25 10.02
CA LEU A 92 -0.60 5.41 10.34
C LEU A 92 0.10 6.67 9.83
N SER A 93 -0.50 7.36 8.89
CA SER A 93 0.02 8.63 8.40
C SER A 93 -0.77 9.81 8.98
N LYS A 94 -0.03 10.86 9.35
CA LYS A 94 -0.55 12.14 9.84
C LYS A 94 0.09 13.27 9.05
N ALA A 95 -0.69 14.28 8.69
CA ALA A 95 -0.17 15.44 7.97
C ALA A 95 -1.10 16.64 8.10
N THR A 96 -0.60 17.83 7.74
CA THR A 96 -1.40 19.05 7.56
C THR A 96 -1.28 19.50 6.10
N HIS A 97 -2.39 19.80 5.45
CA HIS A 97 -2.42 20.27 4.06
C HIS A 97 -2.02 21.74 4.00
N LEU A 98 -0.70 21.99 3.91
CA LEU A 98 -0.10 23.31 4.04
C LEU A 98 0.18 24.02 2.72
N ASN A 99 0.33 23.27 1.63
CA ASN A 99 0.58 23.85 0.30
C ASN A 99 -0.39 23.29 -0.75
N ASP A 100 -0.49 24.01 -1.86
CA ASP A 100 -1.26 23.57 -3.02
C ASP A 100 -0.60 22.34 -3.66
N GLY A 101 -1.39 21.38 -4.12
CA GLY A 101 -0.83 20.16 -4.72
C GLY A 101 -1.84 19.29 -5.44
N TYR A 102 -1.69 17.99 -5.28
CA TYR A 102 -2.55 16.99 -5.89
C TYR A 102 -4.01 17.13 -5.44
N TYR A 103 -4.22 17.44 -4.16
CA TYR A 103 -5.55 17.60 -3.55
C TYR A 103 -6.16 18.99 -3.78
N GLY A 104 -5.49 19.87 -4.51
CA GLY A 104 -5.98 21.22 -4.84
C GLY A 104 -5.33 22.30 -4.01
N LYS A 105 -6.12 23.34 -3.69
CA LYS A 105 -5.66 24.46 -2.87
C LYS A 105 -5.50 24.06 -1.42
N LYS A 106 -4.44 24.55 -0.76
CA LYS A 106 -4.19 24.30 0.66
C LYS A 106 -5.42 24.62 1.52
N THR A 107 -5.74 23.70 2.39
CA THR A 107 -6.91 23.84 3.29
C THR A 107 -6.51 24.19 4.72
N GLY A 108 -5.28 23.91 5.13
CA GLY A 108 -4.83 23.96 6.52
C GLY A 108 -5.35 22.82 7.38
N ASN A 109 -6.15 21.92 6.82
CA ASN A 109 -6.74 20.80 7.56
C ASN A 109 -5.70 19.74 7.90
N LYS A 110 -5.83 19.19 9.11
CA LYS A 110 -5.07 18.00 9.54
C LYS A 110 -5.77 16.76 9.03
N ILE A 111 -4.99 15.82 8.54
CA ILE A 111 -5.46 14.52 8.07
C ILE A 111 -4.75 13.38 8.80
N VAL A 112 -5.50 12.32 9.06
CA VAL A 112 -5.01 11.07 9.63
C VAL A 112 -5.59 9.93 8.80
N TYR A 113 -4.73 9.07 8.26
CA TYR A 113 -5.17 7.98 7.39
C TYR A 113 -4.22 6.79 7.49
N ARG A 114 -4.71 5.62 7.09
CA ARG A 114 -3.88 4.41 7.02
C ARG A 114 -3.37 4.15 5.62
N VAL A 115 -2.22 3.52 5.59
CA VAL A 115 -1.56 3.01 4.40
C VAL A 115 -1.19 1.56 4.65
N ILE A 116 -1.38 0.72 3.65
CA ILE A 116 -0.77 -0.61 3.58
C ILE A 116 0.23 -0.60 2.43
N ALA A 117 1.45 -1.03 2.73
CA ALA A 117 2.50 -1.22 1.75
C ALA A 117 2.96 -2.69 1.80
N ASP A 118 2.67 -3.43 0.74
CA ASP A 118 3.12 -4.80 0.55
C ASP A 118 4.37 -4.81 -0.31
N CYS A 119 5.48 -5.34 0.21
CA CYS A 119 6.76 -5.30 -0.44
C CYS A 119 7.33 -6.70 -0.63
N ALA A 120 7.87 -6.98 -1.82
CA ALA A 120 8.75 -8.10 -2.05
C ALA A 120 10.20 -7.63 -1.96
N CYS A 121 11.00 -8.30 -1.11
CA CYS A 121 12.35 -7.87 -0.74
C CYS A 121 13.37 -8.99 -0.97
N LYS A 122 14.51 -8.66 -1.56
CA LYS A 122 15.66 -9.55 -1.73
C LYS A 122 16.94 -8.73 -1.88
N ASN A 123 18.06 -9.24 -1.37
CA ASN A 123 19.37 -8.59 -1.54
C ASN A 123 19.39 -7.11 -1.15
N ASN A 124 18.82 -6.78 0.00
CA ASN A 124 18.73 -5.42 0.54
C ASN A 124 17.87 -4.45 -0.30
N GLN A 125 17.04 -4.95 -1.20
CA GLN A 125 16.19 -4.13 -2.06
C GLN A 125 14.73 -4.60 -2.01
N VAL A 126 13.82 -3.63 -2.12
CA VAL A 126 12.42 -3.83 -2.50
C VAL A 126 12.37 -3.89 -4.02
N TYR A 127 11.89 -4.99 -4.58
CA TYR A 127 11.84 -5.19 -6.03
C TYR A 127 10.42 -5.24 -6.60
N ASP A 128 9.41 -5.28 -5.74
CA ASP A 128 7.98 -5.18 -6.08
C ASP A 128 7.24 -4.53 -4.92
N GLU A 129 6.32 -3.61 -5.19
CA GLU A 129 5.52 -2.95 -4.16
C GLU A 129 4.07 -2.77 -4.60
N TRP A 130 3.15 -3.05 -3.67
CA TRP A 130 1.76 -2.65 -3.71
C TRP A 130 1.49 -1.66 -2.58
N ILE A 131 0.90 -0.51 -2.92
CA ILE A 131 0.59 0.50 -1.91
C ILE A 131 -0.86 0.98 -2.03
N VAL A 132 -1.60 0.88 -0.93
CA VAL A 132 -2.97 1.35 -0.82
C VAL A 132 -3.07 2.34 0.32
N ARG A 133 -3.67 3.50 0.03
CA ARG A 133 -3.95 4.56 1.01
C ARG A 133 -5.44 4.73 1.17
N ASP A 134 -5.91 5.04 2.38
CA ASP A 134 -7.31 5.43 2.59
C ASP A 134 -7.57 6.83 2.00
N GLN A 135 -7.67 6.86 0.67
CA GLN A 135 -7.90 8.07 -0.10
C GLN A 135 -9.24 8.73 0.27
N GLY A 136 -10.24 7.91 0.56
CA GLY A 136 -11.55 8.41 0.96
C GLY A 136 -11.51 9.16 2.29
N ALA A 137 -10.74 8.67 3.27
CA ALA A 137 -10.54 9.39 4.53
C ALA A 137 -9.78 10.71 4.32
N MET A 138 -8.72 10.70 3.49
CA MET A 138 -7.97 11.91 3.17
C MET A 138 -8.86 12.98 2.56
N VAL A 139 -9.58 12.64 1.50
CA VAL A 139 -10.45 13.54 0.75
C VAL A 139 -11.51 14.17 1.64
N ARG A 140 -12.20 13.36 2.48
CA ARG A 140 -13.21 13.86 3.41
C ARG A 140 -12.65 14.81 4.47
N GLN A 141 -11.47 14.51 5.01
CA GLN A 141 -10.80 15.37 5.99
C GLN A 141 -10.30 16.69 5.38
N LEU A 142 -10.02 16.70 4.07
CA LEU A 142 -9.71 17.92 3.33
C LEU A 142 -10.92 18.77 2.97
N GLY A 143 -12.14 18.27 3.25
CA GLY A 143 -13.40 19.00 3.04
C GLY A 143 -14.10 18.70 1.72
N TYR A 144 -13.70 17.65 1.01
CA TYR A 144 -14.39 17.21 -0.21
C TYR A 144 -15.30 16.01 0.04
N THR A 145 -16.34 15.84 -0.76
CA THR A 145 -16.92 14.52 -0.95
C THR A 145 -16.06 13.73 -1.98
N PRO A 146 -16.09 12.39 -1.95
CA PRO A 146 -15.39 11.59 -2.98
C PRO A 146 -15.78 11.97 -4.40
N GLU A 147 -17.04 12.28 -4.65
CA GLU A 147 -17.57 12.68 -5.96
C GLU A 147 -17.04 14.05 -6.40
N GLN A 148 -16.99 15.02 -5.48
CA GLN A 148 -16.41 16.34 -5.76
C GLN A 148 -14.93 16.22 -6.12
N PHE A 149 -14.19 15.38 -5.40
CA PHE A 149 -12.78 15.16 -5.67
C PHE A 149 -12.56 14.43 -6.99
N ALA A 150 -13.36 13.40 -7.28
CA ALA A 150 -13.32 12.71 -8.57
C ALA A 150 -13.58 13.65 -9.75
N ARG A 151 -14.55 14.55 -9.64
CA ARG A 151 -14.79 15.61 -10.65
C ARG A 151 -13.59 16.54 -10.80
N HIS A 152 -13.02 17.00 -9.70
CA HIS A 152 -11.81 17.82 -9.70
C HIS A 152 -10.65 17.13 -10.47
N LEU A 153 -10.43 15.84 -10.25
CA LEU A 153 -9.41 15.08 -10.98
C LEU A 153 -9.73 14.97 -12.46
N ILE A 154 -10.97 14.66 -12.82
CA ILE A 154 -11.43 14.58 -14.22
C ILE A 154 -11.21 15.92 -14.94
N ASP A 155 -11.58 17.02 -14.30
CA ASP A 155 -11.40 18.36 -14.86
C ASP A 155 -9.91 18.71 -15.05
N LYS A 156 -9.08 18.34 -14.07
CA LYS A 156 -7.62 18.51 -14.13
C LYS A 156 -6.98 17.71 -15.27
N GLU A 157 -7.53 16.57 -15.61
CA GLU A 157 -7.09 15.73 -16.74
C GLU A 157 -7.63 16.20 -18.09
N GLY A 158 -8.45 17.24 -18.13
CA GLY A 158 -9.02 17.82 -19.33
C GLY A 158 -10.41 17.30 -19.72
N GLY A 159 -11.15 16.79 -18.75
CA GLY A 159 -12.53 16.33 -18.87
C GLY A 159 -12.66 14.82 -19.10
N VAL A 160 -13.89 14.33 -19.10
CA VAL A 160 -14.23 12.90 -19.13
C VAL A 160 -13.59 12.15 -20.33
N SER A 161 -13.49 12.82 -21.49
CA SER A 161 -12.91 12.20 -22.69
C SER A 161 -11.40 11.98 -22.62
N LYS A 162 -10.70 12.73 -21.76
CA LYS A 162 -9.25 12.68 -21.57
C LYS A 162 -8.85 12.04 -20.25
N ALA A 163 -9.80 11.79 -19.36
CA ALA A 163 -9.56 11.22 -18.05
C ALA A 163 -8.83 9.87 -18.18
N ILE A 164 -7.82 9.69 -17.34
CA ILE A 164 -7.00 8.48 -17.32
C ILE A 164 -7.87 7.28 -16.96
N LYS A 165 -7.85 6.26 -17.80
CA LYS A 165 -8.49 4.99 -17.50
C LYS A 165 -7.55 4.18 -16.59
N VAL A 166 -7.87 4.12 -15.31
CA VAL A 166 -7.03 3.54 -14.26
C VAL A 166 -6.76 2.04 -14.47
N PHE A 167 -7.64 1.31 -15.14
CA PHE A 167 -7.48 -0.11 -15.37
C PHE A 167 -7.45 -0.47 -16.85
N ASN A 168 -6.24 -0.61 -17.38
CA ASN A 168 -6.05 -1.36 -18.62
C ASN A 168 -5.54 -2.76 -18.26
N ARG A 169 -6.44 -3.70 -18.02
CA ARG A 169 -6.11 -5.10 -17.69
C ARG A 169 -5.22 -5.78 -18.74
N SER A 170 -5.17 -5.26 -19.96
CA SER A 170 -4.35 -5.81 -21.03
C SER A 170 -2.85 -5.50 -20.90
N SER A 171 -2.48 -4.51 -20.10
CA SER A 171 -1.09 -4.14 -19.86
C SER A 171 -0.49 -4.79 -18.60
N ASP A 172 -1.32 -5.40 -17.79
CA ASP A 172 -0.84 -6.14 -16.61
C ASP A 172 -0.23 -7.46 -17.11
N LYS A 173 1.09 -7.47 -17.28
CA LYS A 173 1.81 -8.74 -17.50
C LYS A 173 1.47 -9.61 -16.30
N LYS A 174 0.88 -10.78 -16.55
CA LYS A 174 0.72 -11.79 -15.51
C LYS A 174 2.05 -11.92 -14.82
N SER A 175 2.14 -11.49 -13.57
CA SER A 175 3.31 -11.81 -12.75
C SER A 175 3.40 -13.33 -12.74
N ASP A 176 4.59 -13.88 -12.93
CA ASP A 176 4.86 -15.31 -12.75
C ASP A 176 4.80 -15.65 -11.25
N TYR A 177 3.65 -15.33 -10.66
CA TYR A 177 3.40 -15.57 -9.26
C TYR A 177 3.16 -17.05 -9.07
N THR A 178 4.19 -17.77 -8.65
CA THR A 178 4.03 -19.13 -8.17
C THR A 178 3.42 -19.04 -6.76
N PRO A 179 2.19 -19.53 -6.53
CA PRO A 179 1.59 -19.49 -5.23
C PRO A 179 2.50 -20.20 -4.22
N VAL A 180 2.81 -19.54 -3.11
CA VAL A 180 3.54 -20.18 -2.01
C VAL A 180 2.74 -21.39 -1.55
N LYS A 181 3.38 -22.56 -1.50
CA LYS A 181 2.78 -23.76 -0.90
C LYS A 181 2.59 -23.50 0.59
N VAL A 182 1.36 -23.26 0.99
CA VAL A 182 1.00 -23.07 2.40
C VAL A 182 0.92 -24.44 3.05
N ASN A 183 1.64 -24.63 4.15
CA ASN A 183 1.57 -25.86 4.93
C ASN A 183 0.15 -26.06 5.49
N GLU A 184 -0.40 -27.26 5.34
CA GLU A 184 -1.78 -27.58 5.73
C GLU A 184 -2.11 -27.36 7.21
N VAL A 185 -1.10 -27.36 8.08
CA VAL A 185 -1.26 -27.07 9.51
C VAL A 185 -1.04 -25.62 9.88
N SER A 186 -0.69 -24.77 8.92
CA SER A 186 -0.48 -23.35 9.17
C SER A 186 -1.78 -22.55 9.18
N SER A 187 -1.79 -21.45 9.92
CA SER A 187 -2.91 -20.49 9.90
C SER A 187 -3.24 -20.03 8.47
N GLY A 188 -2.19 -19.82 7.65
CA GLY A 188 -2.36 -19.44 6.26
C GLY A 188 -3.13 -20.44 5.40
N TYR A 189 -3.00 -21.74 5.68
CA TYR A 189 -3.80 -22.77 4.99
C TYR A 189 -5.29 -22.64 5.32
N ILE A 190 -5.61 -22.41 6.60
CA ILE A 190 -6.99 -22.23 7.05
C ILE A 190 -7.60 -21.00 6.36
N TYR A 191 -6.89 -19.87 6.35
CA TYR A 191 -7.33 -18.64 5.69
C TYR A 191 -7.49 -18.83 4.18
N SER A 192 -6.53 -19.49 3.52
CA SER A 192 -6.61 -19.79 2.10
C SER A 192 -7.86 -20.60 1.73
N ASN A 193 -8.24 -21.58 2.54
CA ASN A 193 -9.43 -22.38 2.29
C ASN A 193 -10.73 -21.58 2.49
N ILE A 194 -10.78 -20.72 3.50
CA ILE A 194 -11.92 -19.82 3.72
C ILE A 194 -12.06 -18.86 2.54
N LEU A 195 -10.98 -18.22 2.12
CA LEU A 195 -10.98 -17.30 0.98
C LEU A 195 -11.37 -18.00 -0.32
N LYS A 196 -10.89 -19.22 -0.58
CA LYS A 196 -11.30 -20.00 -1.76
C LYS A 196 -12.79 -20.25 -1.79
N LYS A 197 -13.41 -20.58 -0.70
CA LYS A 197 -14.86 -20.74 -0.60
C LYS A 197 -15.58 -19.44 -0.93
N ILE A 198 -15.14 -18.32 -0.35
CA ILE A 198 -15.72 -17.01 -0.61
C ILE A 198 -15.63 -16.65 -2.11
N PHE A 199 -14.46 -16.78 -2.72
CA PHE A 199 -14.26 -16.39 -4.12
C PHE A 199 -14.90 -17.33 -5.15
N ASN A 200 -15.16 -18.58 -4.79
CA ASN A 200 -15.85 -19.52 -5.66
C ASN A 200 -17.39 -19.47 -5.53
N ASN A 201 -17.94 -18.51 -4.82
CA ASN A 201 -19.36 -18.45 -4.47
C ASN A 201 -19.91 -19.70 -3.74
N ASP A 202 -19.03 -20.41 -3.07
CA ASP A 202 -19.31 -21.67 -2.35
C ASP A 202 -19.34 -21.41 -0.83
N TYR A 203 -19.63 -20.18 -0.47
CA TYR A 203 -19.65 -19.73 0.91
C TYR A 203 -21.08 -19.57 1.43
N HIS A 204 -21.27 -19.94 2.69
CA HIS A 204 -22.41 -19.53 3.48
C HIS A 204 -22.09 -18.25 4.26
N PHE A 205 -23.12 -17.51 4.62
CA PHE A 205 -22.96 -16.26 5.38
C PHE A 205 -22.10 -16.43 6.64
N GLU A 206 -22.21 -17.60 7.28
CA GLU A 206 -21.43 -18.02 8.45
C GLU A 206 -19.92 -18.13 8.15
N ASP A 207 -19.53 -18.59 6.96
CA ASP A 207 -18.12 -18.68 6.54
C ASP A 207 -17.53 -17.29 6.33
N TYR A 208 -18.32 -16.35 5.81
CA TYR A 208 -17.95 -14.96 5.66
C TYR A 208 -17.72 -14.28 7.00
N ASP A 209 -18.66 -14.45 7.93
CA ASP A 209 -18.59 -13.86 9.27
C ASP A 209 -17.41 -14.44 10.07
N ARG A 210 -17.14 -15.73 9.89
CA ARG A 210 -15.97 -16.40 10.47
C ARG A 210 -14.66 -15.88 9.88
N ALA A 211 -14.56 -15.70 8.58
CA ALA A 211 -13.38 -15.10 7.95
C ALA A 211 -13.16 -13.66 8.44
N ALA A 212 -14.21 -12.87 8.49
CA ALA A 212 -14.17 -11.50 8.98
C ALA A 212 -13.74 -11.43 10.46
N SER A 213 -14.23 -12.34 11.31
CA SER A 213 -13.86 -12.39 12.74
C SER A 213 -12.40 -12.76 12.98
N LEU A 214 -11.79 -13.53 12.07
CA LEU A 214 -10.38 -13.90 12.14
C LEU A 214 -9.46 -12.72 11.74
N PHE A 215 -9.88 -11.88 10.80
CA PHE A 215 -9.14 -10.71 10.38
C PHE A 215 -9.37 -9.49 11.29
N TRP A 216 -10.52 -9.41 11.95
CA TRP A 216 -10.90 -8.32 12.84
C TRP A 216 -11.47 -8.81 14.16
N PRO A 217 -10.61 -9.11 15.16
CA PRO A 217 -11.05 -9.64 16.47
C PRO A 217 -12.02 -8.73 17.22
N SER A 218 -12.12 -7.45 16.85
CA SER A 218 -13.02 -6.48 17.51
C SER A 218 -14.48 -6.52 17.03
N ASN A 219 -14.86 -7.45 16.20
CA ASN A 219 -16.24 -7.82 15.84
C ASN A 219 -17.22 -6.69 15.49
N LYS A 220 -16.76 -5.62 14.91
CA LYS A 220 -17.66 -4.60 14.32
C LYS A 220 -17.51 -4.57 12.80
N VAL A 221 -17.53 -5.75 12.19
CA VAL A 221 -17.37 -5.90 10.74
C VAL A 221 -18.68 -5.76 9.97
N GLY A 222 -19.81 -5.63 10.67
CA GLY A 222 -21.14 -5.55 10.05
C GLY A 222 -21.32 -4.49 8.97
N ASN A 223 -20.34 -3.60 8.74
CA ASN A 223 -20.37 -2.56 7.71
C ASN A 223 -19.10 -2.45 6.88
N LEU A 224 -18.14 -3.36 7.02
CA LEU A 224 -16.96 -3.41 6.16
C LEU A 224 -17.21 -4.47 5.07
N SER A 225 -17.71 -3.99 3.96
CA SER A 225 -17.84 -4.79 2.76
C SER A 225 -16.46 -5.20 2.27
N LEU A 226 -16.16 -6.51 2.28
CA LEU A 226 -15.04 -7.11 1.55
C LEU A 226 -15.18 -6.93 0.02
N ILE A 227 -16.26 -6.29 -0.43
CA ILE A 227 -16.52 -5.98 -1.85
C ILE A 227 -15.62 -4.84 -2.36
N HIS A 228 -14.84 -4.20 -1.49
CA HIS A 228 -13.95 -3.10 -1.84
C HIS A 228 -12.46 -3.46 -1.79
N ILE A 229 -12.13 -4.76 -1.76
CA ILE A 229 -10.78 -5.25 -2.00
C ILE A 229 -10.62 -5.65 -3.46
#